data_edb6d249654eec2ba017e0939543e568
#
_entry.id   edb6d249654eec2ba017e0939543e568
#
_cell.length_a   1.000
_cell.length_b   1.000
_cell.length_c   1.000
_cell.angle_alpha   90.00
_cell.angle_beta   90.00
_cell.angle_gamma   90.00
#
_symmetry.space_group_name_H-M   'P 1'
#
loop_
_entity.id
_entity.type
_entity.pdbx_description
1 polymer ?
#
loop_
_entity_poly.entity_id
_entity_poly.type
_entity_poly.pdbx_seq_one_letter_code
_entity_poly.pdbx_strand_id
1 'polypeptide(L)'
;MPRITAATNAAQRAETQRRILTAFGELLFTHGLPGLTMTDVARHAGVGRTAVYNYYADMEQLLIAYALDETERFIVDLRDSLAALANPVDRLALYVRAQVEDLSRRHLPPGPAMAAVLSPGSFAKLADHVGDLNVLLQDILQDGVRQGYLPDIDVAQLARLIHGTLSASAARRNRTPDGDTPPPAPTSDVEARTAQTVRFIQLGAGARFDEAGRPLRLEEPTHDALAG
;
A
#
# COMPACT_ATOMS: atom_id res chain seq x y z
N MET A 1 38.59 -7.05 21.34
CA MET A 1 38.14 -5.89 20.52
C MET A 1 37.49 -6.25 19.17
N PRO A 2 36.91 -7.47 18.91
CA PRO A 2 36.30 -7.80 17.62
C PRO A 2 34.80 -7.33 17.46
N ARG A 3 34.09 -7.09 18.58
CA ARG A 3 32.65 -6.77 18.54
C ARG A 3 32.30 -5.39 17.97
N ILE A 4 33.13 -4.38 18.17
CA ILE A 4 32.87 -3.01 17.72
C ILE A 4 33.02 -2.93 16.17
N THR A 5 34.02 -3.62 15.61
CA THR A 5 34.25 -3.65 14.17
C THR A 5 33.13 -4.35 13.40
N ALA A 6 32.59 -5.45 13.96
CA ALA A 6 31.45 -6.17 13.33
C ALA A 6 30.15 -5.35 13.35
N ALA A 7 29.84 -4.67 14.47
CA ALA A 7 28.69 -3.79 14.55
C ALA A 7 28.81 -2.58 13.61
N THR A 8 29.98 -1.99 13.48
CA THR A 8 30.26 -0.88 12.56
C THR A 8 30.11 -1.31 11.10
N ASN A 9 30.61 -2.50 10.75
CA ASN A 9 30.48 -3.06 9.40
C ASN A 9 29.01 -3.36 9.04
N ALA A 10 28.22 -3.90 9.97
CA ALA A 10 26.79 -4.14 9.77
C ALA A 10 26.02 -2.84 9.56
N ALA A 11 26.28 -1.82 10.39
CA ALA A 11 25.68 -0.51 10.26
C ALA A 11 26.03 0.18 8.94
N GLN A 12 27.28 0.11 8.52
CA GLN A 12 27.74 0.68 7.25
C GLN A 12 27.14 -0.07 6.05
N ARG A 13 26.97 -1.39 6.17
CA ARG A 13 26.32 -2.20 5.15
C ARG A 13 24.82 -1.82 5.02
N ALA A 14 24.11 -1.69 6.12
CA ALA A 14 22.71 -1.25 6.13
C ALA A 14 22.54 0.16 5.55
N GLU A 15 23.43 1.09 5.91
CA GLU A 15 23.41 2.45 5.37
C GLU A 15 23.65 2.47 3.85
N THR A 16 24.58 1.67 3.36
CA THR A 16 24.83 1.56 1.91
C THR A 16 23.62 0.98 1.18
N GLN A 17 23.02 -0.06 1.75
CA GLN A 17 21.79 -0.66 1.20
C GLN A 17 20.65 0.37 1.12
N ARG A 18 20.41 1.11 2.19
CA ARG A 18 19.40 2.18 2.25
C ARG A 18 19.65 3.23 1.17
N ARG A 19 20.89 3.70 1.00
CA ARG A 19 21.27 4.67 -0.04
C ARG A 19 20.97 4.15 -1.45
N ILE A 20 21.22 2.87 -1.71
CA ILE A 20 20.94 2.23 -3.01
C ILE A 20 19.44 2.20 -3.26
N LEU A 21 18.63 1.78 -2.27
CA LEU A 21 17.17 1.72 -2.40
C LEU A 21 16.56 3.12 -2.56
N THR A 22 17.02 4.11 -1.80
CA THR A 22 16.58 5.51 -1.94
C THR A 22 16.88 6.04 -3.34
N ALA A 23 18.11 5.88 -3.81
CA ALA A 23 18.52 6.31 -5.15
C ALA A 23 17.73 5.63 -6.26
N PHE A 24 17.43 4.34 -6.10
CA PHE A 24 16.60 3.61 -7.04
C PHE A 24 15.15 4.15 -7.07
N GLY A 25 14.55 4.42 -5.90
CA GLY A 25 13.23 5.02 -5.80
C GLY A 25 13.13 6.39 -6.47
N GLU A 26 14.11 7.26 -6.25
CA GLU A 26 14.18 8.59 -6.88
C GLU A 26 14.30 8.51 -8.41
N LEU A 27 15.11 7.58 -8.91
CA LEU A 27 15.26 7.35 -10.35
C LEU A 27 13.99 6.74 -10.96
N LEU A 28 13.36 5.80 -10.25
CA LEU A 28 12.10 5.19 -10.67
C LEU A 28 10.98 6.23 -10.75
N PHE A 29 10.97 7.17 -9.80
CA PHE A 29 10.04 8.29 -9.78
C PHE A 29 10.23 9.24 -10.97
N THR A 30 11.48 9.59 -11.27
CA THR A 30 11.80 10.63 -12.27
C THR A 30 11.85 10.11 -13.70
N HIS A 31 12.26 8.86 -13.90
CA HIS A 31 12.53 8.29 -15.23
C HIS A 31 11.68 7.05 -15.55
N GLY A 32 11.03 6.45 -14.56
CA GLY A 32 10.39 5.15 -14.70
C GLY A 32 11.41 4.00 -14.75
N LEU A 33 10.91 2.77 -14.88
CA LEU A 33 11.75 1.56 -14.96
C LEU A 33 12.41 1.36 -16.34
N PRO A 34 11.75 1.67 -17.49
CA PRO A 34 12.33 1.41 -18.80
C PRO A 34 13.64 2.18 -19.03
N GLY A 35 14.70 1.43 -19.37
CA GLY A 35 16.02 2.01 -19.67
C GLY A 35 16.89 2.33 -18.45
N LEU A 36 16.38 2.19 -17.23
CA LEU A 36 17.17 2.36 -16.00
C LEU A 36 18.18 1.23 -15.84
N THR A 37 19.42 1.58 -15.52
CA THR A 37 20.52 0.61 -15.35
C THR A 37 21.10 0.60 -13.94
N MET A 38 21.70 -0.53 -13.54
CA MET A 38 22.44 -0.65 -12.27
C MET A 38 23.56 0.39 -12.14
N THR A 39 24.11 0.85 -13.27
CA THR A 39 25.14 1.90 -13.30
C THR A 39 24.55 3.27 -12.95
N ASP A 40 23.34 3.57 -13.40
CA ASP A 40 22.65 4.82 -13.05
C ASP A 40 22.32 4.85 -11.57
N VAL A 41 21.84 3.74 -11.02
CA VAL A 41 21.58 3.59 -9.58
C VAL A 41 22.87 3.78 -8.77
N ALA A 42 23.97 3.15 -9.16
CA ALA A 42 25.27 3.29 -8.49
C ALA A 42 25.75 4.74 -8.46
N ARG A 43 25.64 5.42 -9.60
CA ARG A 43 26.00 6.84 -9.75
C ARG A 43 25.13 7.72 -8.85
N HIS A 44 23.83 7.53 -8.85
CA HIS A 44 22.88 8.31 -8.07
C HIS A 44 23.05 8.07 -6.56
N ALA A 45 23.28 6.81 -6.16
CA ALA A 45 23.56 6.43 -4.77
C ALA A 45 24.92 6.91 -4.26
N GLY A 46 25.84 7.39 -5.14
CA GLY A 46 27.20 7.74 -4.77
C GLY A 46 28.02 6.54 -4.29
N VAL A 47 27.82 5.36 -4.89
CA VAL A 47 28.56 4.13 -4.58
C VAL A 47 29.20 3.56 -5.84
N GLY A 48 30.22 2.70 -5.66
CA GLY A 48 30.81 1.99 -6.80
C GLY A 48 29.81 1.00 -7.42
N ARG A 49 29.89 0.80 -8.75
CA ARG A 49 29.07 -0.19 -9.47
C ARG A 49 29.17 -1.59 -8.85
N THR A 50 30.40 -2.03 -8.53
CA THR A 50 30.63 -3.32 -7.86
C THR A 50 29.93 -3.40 -6.51
N ALA A 51 29.83 -2.28 -5.78
CA ALA A 51 29.13 -2.26 -4.51
C ALA A 51 27.63 -2.57 -4.70
N VAL A 52 26.98 -2.02 -5.72
CA VAL A 52 25.55 -2.33 -5.98
C VAL A 52 25.37 -3.82 -6.29
N TYR A 53 26.23 -4.42 -7.12
CA TYR A 53 26.18 -5.85 -7.44
C TYR A 53 26.47 -6.76 -6.24
N ASN A 54 27.15 -6.28 -5.19
CA ASN A 54 27.32 -7.03 -3.94
C ASN A 54 26.02 -7.12 -3.10
N TYR A 55 25.04 -6.26 -3.37
CA TYR A 55 23.72 -6.27 -2.69
C TYR A 55 22.64 -6.90 -3.56
N TYR A 56 22.65 -6.61 -4.86
CA TYR A 56 21.60 -6.99 -5.80
C TYR A 56 22.24 -7.50 -7.09
N ALA A 57 22.00 -8.75 -7.45
CA ALA A 57 22.63 -9.36 -8.63
C ALA A 57 22.18 -8.72 -9.95
N ASP A 58 20.94 -8.21 -9.99
CA ASP A 58 20.35 -7.61 -11.17
C ASP A 58 19.27 -6.58 -10.80
N MET A 59 18.66 -5.97 -11.83
CA MET A 59 17.60 -4.98 -11.69
C MET A 59 16.31 -5.56 -11.09
N GLU A 60 16.02 -6.84 -11.38
CA GLU A 60 14.84 -7.51 -10.82
C GLU A 60 14.96 -7.65 -9.31
N GLN A 61 16.11 -8.11 -8.81
CA GLN A 61 16.35 -8.23 -7.37
C GLN A 61 16.32 -6.87 -6.66
N LEU A 62 16.85 -5.84 -7.30
CA LEU A 62 16.78 -4.47 -6.76
C LEU A 62 15.34 -3.96 -6.71
N LEU A 63 14.55 -4.16 -7.77
CA LEU A 63 13.16 -3.76 -7.84
C LEU A 63 12.32 -4.44 -6.76
N ILE A 64 12.51 -5.75 -6.56
CA ILE A 64 11.81 -6.50 -5.51
C ILE A 64 12.18 -6.00 -4.14
N ALA A 65 13.48 -5.85 -3.87
CA ALA A 65 13.95 -5.37 -2.58
C ALA A 65 13.41 -3.98 -2.26
N TYR A 66 13.35 -3.09 -3.25
CA TYR A 66 12.73 -1.78 -3.13
C TYR A 66 11.23 -1.88 -2.84
N ALA A 67 10.49 -2.70 -3.60
CA ALA A 67 9.06 -2.86 -3.42
C ALA A 67 8.70 -3.45 -2.05
N LEU A 68 9.48 -4.40 -1.55
CA LEU A 68 9.30 -4.99 -0.22
C LEU A 68 9.58 -3.97 0.89
N ASP A 69 10.70 -3.24 0.79
CA ASP A 69 11.09 -2.22 1.77
C ASP A 69 10.06 -1.08 1.86
N GLU A 70 9.56 -0.60 0.72
CA GLU A 70 8.48 0.41 0.68
C GLU A 70 7.17 -0.12 1.28
N THR A 71 6.81 -1.36 0.97
CA THR A 71 5.57 -1.96 1.49
C THR A 71 5.66 -2.22 2.99
N GLU A 72 6.80 -2.68 3.49
CA GLU A 72 7.02 -2.89 4.92
C GLU A 72 6.91 -1.58 5.71
N ARG A 73 7.57 -0.53 5.24
CA ARG A 73 7.44 0.81 5.87
C ARG A 73 6.00 1.28 5.89
N PHE A 74 5.32 1.17 4.77
CA PHE A 74 3.90 1.55 4.67
C PHE A 74 3.03 0.78 5.67
N ILE A 75 3.23 -0.53 5.81
CA ILE A 75 2.46 -1.37 6.75
C ILE A 75 2.73 -0.96 8.20
N VAL A 76 3.98 -0.67 8.55
CA VAL A 76 4.36 -0.22 9.91
C VAL A 76 3.67 1.11 10.22
N ASP A 77 3.84 2.11 9.36
CA ASP A 77 3.25 3.45 9.55
C ASP A 77 1.71 3.39 9.61
N LEU A 78 1.11 2.53 8.79
CA LEU A 78 -0.33 2.33 8.77
C LEU A 78 -0.84 1.66 10.06
N ARG A 79 -0.15 0.63 10.55
CA ARG A 79 -0.50 -0.03 11.82
C ARG A 79 -0.44 0.94 13.00
N ASP A 80 0.60 1.75 13.08
CA ASP A 80 0.76 2.76 14.13
C ASP A 80 -0.36 3.79 14.08
N SER A 81 -0.71 4.25 12.88
CA SER A 81 -1.80 5.20 12.68
C SER A 81 -3.17 4.61 13.02
N LEU A 82 -3.41 3.34 12.69
CA LEU A 82 -4.66 2.63 13.00
C LEU A 82 -4.81 2.36 14.51
N ALA A 83 -3.72 2.15 15.23
CA ALA A 83 -3.74 1.91 16.68
C ALA A 83 -4.30 3.10 17.48
N ALA A 84 -4.22 4.32 16.92
CA ALA A 84 -4.78 5.52 17.55
C ALA A 84 -6.32 5.62 17.43
N LEU A 85 -6.97 4.79 16.61
CA LEU A 85 -8.40 4.83 16.35
C LEU A 85 -9.13 3.66 17.01
N ALA A 86 -10.15 3.97 17.80
CA ALA A 86 -10.96 2.95 18.46
C ALA A 86 -12.10 2.41 17.58
N ASN A 87 -12.69 3.26 16.74
CA ASN A 87 -13.86 2.88 15.93
C ASN A 87 -13.41 2.13 14.65
N PRO A 88 -13.93 0.92 14.37
CA PRO A 88 -13.50 0.13 13.21
C PRO A 88 -13.90 0.77 11.86
N VAL A 89 -14.96 1.58 11.80
CA VAL A 89 -15.37 2.28 10.57
C VAL A 89 -14.42 3.46 10.27
N ASP A 90 -13.90 4.12 11.32
CA ASP A 90 -12.89 5.15 11.16
C ASP A 90 -11.52 4.51 10.79
N ARG A 91 -11.20 3.35 11.36
CA ARG A 91 -10.04 2.55 10.95
C ARG A 91 -10.12 2.14 9.47
N LEU A 92 -11.30 1.71 9.00
CA LEU A 92 -11.54 1.40 7.60
C LEU A 92 -11.33 2.64 6.72
N ALA A 93 -11.84 3.80 7.14
CA ALA A 93 -11.64 5.06 6.42
C ALA A 93 -10.15 5.42 6.30
N LEU A 94 -9.39 5.32 7.40
CA LEU A 94 -7.95 5.58 7.41
C LEU A 94 -7.21 4.60 6.51
N TYR A 95 -7.52 3.29 6.60
CA TYR A 95 -6.93 2.26 5.74
C TYR A 95 -7.12 2.58 4.25
N VAL A 96 -8.36 2.86 3.84
CA VAL A 96 -8.69 3.19 2.44
C VAL A 96 -7.98 4.46 1.98
N ARG A 97 -7.97 5.51 2.81
CA ARG A 97 -7.29 6.77 2.51
C ARG A 97 -5.78 6.54 2.30
N ALA A 98 -5.14 5.86 3.24
CA ALA A 98 -3.71 5.56 3.18
C ALA A 98 -3.36 4.74 1.92
N GLN A 99 -4.18 3.74 1.58
CA GLN A 99 -4.00 2.95 0.36
C GLN A 99 -4.14 3.79 -0.92
N VAL A 100 -5.15 4.66 -1.00
CA VAL A 100 -5.34 5.55 -2.16
C VAL A 100 -4.17 6.52 -2.30
N GLU A 101 -3.66 7.06 -1.21
CA GLU A 101 -2.51 7.96 -1.19
C GLU A 101 -1.23 7.21 -1.59
N ASP A 102 -0.98 6.05 -1.01
CA ASP A 102 0.19 5.23 -1.30
C ASP A 102 0.22 4.80 -2.77
N LEU A 103 -0.86 4.24 -3.28
CA LEU A 103 -1.00 3.88 -4.70
C LEU A 103 -0.86 5.09 -5.64
N SER A 104 -1.08 6.31 -5.14
CA SER A 104 -0.90 7.55 -5.92
C SER A 104 0.54 8.03 -5.96
N ARG A 105 1.29 7.74 -4.92
CA ARG A 105 2.69 8.17 -4.76
C ARG A 105 3.67 7.15 -5.31
N ARG A 106 3.30 5.87 -5.28
CA ARG A 106 4.18 4.81 -5.78
C ARG A 106 4.29 4.86 -7.29
N HIS A 107 5.50 4.87 -7.78
CA HIS A 107 5.83 4.75 -9.20
C HIS A 107 6.16 3.31 -9.59
N LEU A 108 5.81 2.36 -8.71
CA LEU A 108 5.87 0.94 -9.03
C LEU A 108 4.81 0.61 -10.09
N PRO A 109 5.15 -0.17 -11.10
CA PRO A 109 4.17 -0.66 -12.06
C PRO A 109 3.02 -1.38 -11.34
N PRO A 110 1.77 -1.24 -11.79
CA PRO A 110 0.65 -1.99 -11.23
C PRO A 110 0.88 -3.51 -11.32
N GLY A 111 0.26 -4.28 -10.43
CA GLY A 111 0.46 -5.73 -10.29
C GLY A 111 0.58 -6.51 -11.62
N PRO A 112 -0.31 -6.33 -12.62
CA PRO A 112 -0.15 -7.00 -13.91
C PRO A 112 1.11 -6.61 -14.69
N ALA A 113 1.54 -5.33 -14.60
CA ALA A 113 2.77 -4.88 -15.23
C ALA A 113 4.01 -5.34 -14.47
N MET A 114 3.93 -5.46 -13.14
CA MET A 114 4.97 -6.09 -12.32
C MET A 114 5.11 -7.58 -12.67
N ALA A 115 4.00 -8.31 -12.83
CA ALA A 115 4.01 -9.71 -13.24
C ALA A 115 4.65 -9.94 -14.62
N ALA A 116 4.61 -8.95 -15.51
CA ALA A 116 5.25 -9.02 -16.82
C ALA A 116 6.78 -8.78 -16.77
N VAL A 117 7.28 -8.13 -15.71
CA VAL A 117 8.70 -7.75 -15.55
C VAL A 117 9.43 -8.70 -14.60
N LEU A 118 8.72 -9.25 -13.60
CA LEU A 118 9.27 -10.12 -12.57
C LEU A 118 9.18 -11.59 -12.96
N SER A 119 10.15 -12.39 -12.52
CA SER A 119 10.05 -13.84 -12.54
C SER A 119 8.87 -14.31 -11.64
N PRO A 120 8.26 -15.48 -11.93
CA PRO A 120 7.15 -15.99 -11.11
C PRO A 120 7.46 -16.10 -9.61
N GLY A 121 8.69 -16.53 -9.27
CA GLY A 121 9.13 -16.63 -7.87
C GLY A 121 9.29 -15.28 -7.18
N SER A 122 9.71 -14.27 -7.90
CA SER A 122 9.85 -12.90 -7.43
C SER A 122 8.49 -12.23 -7.24
N PHE A 123 7.60 -12.45 -8.19
CA PHE A 123 6.23 -11.95 -8.09
C PHE A 123 5.48 -12.59 -6.91
N ALA A 124 5.66 -13.90 -6.68
CA ALA A 124 5.07 -14.58 -5.53
C ALA A 124 5.52 -13.97 -4.20
N LYS A 125 6.82 -13.69 -4.02
CA LYS A 125 7.34 -13.04 -2.81
C LYS A 125 6.70 -11.68 -2.55
N LEU A 126 6.53 -10.88 -3.61
CA LEU A 126 5.86 -9.59 -3.48
C LEU A 126 4.37 -9.75 -3.15
N ALA A 127 3.70 -10.72 -3.78
CA ALA A 127 2.30 -11.02 -3.51
C ALA A 127 2.06 -11.50 -2.08
N ASP A 128 2.94 -12.35 -1.53
CA ASP A 128 2.89 -12.79 -0.14
C ASP A 128 3.00 -11.61 0.83
N HIS A 129 3.90 -10.67 0.56
CA HIS A 129 4.10 -9.50 1.41
C HIS A 129 2.91 -8.51 1.34
N VAL A 130 2.30 -8.35 0.16
CA VAL A 130 1.04 -7.61 0.01
C VAL A 130 -0.12 -8.31 0.74
N GLY A 131 -0.03 -9.62 0.96
CA GLY A 131 -0.97 -10.40 1.77
C GLY A 131 -1.15 -9.86 3.18
N ASP A 132 -0.12 -9.27 3.79
CA ASP A 132 -0.19 -8.65 5.13
C ASP A 132 -1.20 -7.48 5.17
N LEU A 133 -1.33 -6.72 4.09
CA LEU A 133 -2.36 -5.68 3.97
C LEU A 133 -3.76 -6.26 3.92
N ASN A 134 -3.92 -7.42 3.27
CA ASN A 134 -5.21 -8.11 3.25
C ASN A 134 -5.60 -8.62 4.63
N VAL A 135 -4.66 -9.16 5.40
CA VAL A 135 -4.90 -9.58 6.80
C VAL A 135 -5.31 -8.38 7.64
N LEU A 136 -4.58 -7.27 7.55
CA LEU A 136 -4.89 -6.05 8.29
C LEU A 136 -6.29 -5.51 7.96
N LEU A 137 -6.70 -5.54 6.69
CA LEU A 137 -8.05 -5.13 6.30
C LEU A 137 -9.11 -6.08 6.85
N GLN A 138 -8.88 -7.40 6.78
CA GLN A 138 -9.81 -8.38 7.33
C GLN A 138 -9.99 -8.20 8.85
N ASP A 139 -8.92 -7.92 9.60
CA ASP A 139 -8.98 -7.65 11.03
C ASP A 139 -9.86 -6.41 11.32
N ILE A 140 -9.72 -5.33 10.55
CA ILE A 140 -10.54 -4.13 10.69
C ILE A 140 -12.02 -4.44 10.44
N LEU A 141 -12.32 -5.18 9.38
CA LEU A 141 -13.69 -5.55 9.00
C LEU A 141 -14.31 -6.49 10.04
N GLN A 142 -13.55 -7.50 10.52
CA GLN A 142 -13.99 -8.42 11.56
C GLN A 142 -14.28 -7.69 12.88
N ASP A 143 -13.46 -6.70 13.23
CA ASP A 143 -13.72 -5.81 14.36
C ASP A 143 -15.00 -5.03 14.18
N GLY A 144 -15.27 -4.55 12.97
CA GLY A 144 -16.50 -3.85 12.62
C GLY A 144 -17.76 -4.69 12.81
N VAL A 145 -17.72 -5.95 12.38
CA VAL A 145 -18.80 -6.93 12.58
C VAL A 145 -18.97 -7.23 14.07
N ARG A 146 -17.88 -7.58 14.76
CA ARG A 146 -17.90 -7.95 16.18
C ARG A 146 -18.41 -6.84 17.09
N GLN A 147 -18.12 -5.58 16.76
CA GLN A 147 -18.56 -4.41 17.52
C GLN A 147 -19.93 -3.88 17.09
N GLY A 148 -20.58 -4.50 16.09
CA GLY A 148 -21.89 -4.12 15.61
C GLY A 148 -21.93 -2.85 14.73
N TYR A 149 -20.81 -2.44 14.15
CA TYR A 149 -20.75 -1.33 13.19
C TYR A 149 -20.96 -1.77 11.75
N LEU A 150 -20.68 -3.04 11.45
CA LEU A 150 -20.89 -3.67 10.15
C LEU A 150 -21.83 -4.87 10.32
N PRO A 151 -22.64 -5.19 9.29
CA PRO A 151 -23.47 -6.39 9.32
C PRO A 151 -22.63 -7.67 9.29
N ASP A 152 -23.23 -8.79 9.61
CA ASP A 152 -22.62 -10.10 9.43
C ASP A 152 -22.48 -10.40 7.93
N ILE A 153 -21.25 -10.40 7.44
CA ILE A 153 -20.90 -10.58 6.02
C ILE A 153 -19.64 -11.41 5.86
N ASP A 154 -19.43 -11.98 4.69
CA ASP A 154 -18.16 -12.61 4.33
C ASP A 154 -17.05 -11.56 4.23
N VAL A 155 -16.31 -11.43 5.34
CA VAL A 155 -15.20 -10.46 5.49
C VAL A 155 -14.10 -10.70 4.43
N ALA A 156 -13.80 -11.97 4.10
CA ALA A 156 -12.77 -12.28 3.11
C ALA A 156 -13.22 -11.87 1.70
N GLN A 157 -14.49 -12.07 1.36
CA GLN A 157 -15.07 -11.61 0.10
C GLN A 157 -15.06 -10.08 0.03
N LEU A 158 -15.50 -9.41 1.10
CA LEU A 158 -15.52 -7.95 1.14
C LEU A 158 -14.11 -7.36 1.02
N ALA A 159 -13.11 -7.92 1.69
CA ALA A 159 -11.72 -7.47 1.57
C ALA A 159 -11.22 -7.57 0.12
N ARG A 160 -11.54 -8.65 -0.60
CA ARG A 160 -11.19 -8.78 -2.03
C ARG A 160 -11.85 -7.70 -2.90
N LEU A 161 -13.13 -7.40 -2.65
CA LEU A 161 -13.86 -6.35 -3.38
C LEU A 161 -13.26 -4.96 -3.12
N ILE A 162 -12.91 -4.66 -1.87
CA ILE A 162 -12.24 -3.41 -1.50
C ILE A 162 -10.90 -3.27 -2.22
N HIS A 163 -10.05 -4.30 -2.18
CA HIS A 163 -8.76 -4.28 -2.88
C HIS A 163 -8.92 -4.14 -4.40
N GLY A 164 -9.92 -4.80 -4.99
CA GLY A 164 -10.24 -4.64 -6.41
C GLY A 164 -10.63 -3.20 -6.75
N THR A 165 -11.45 -2.56 -5.91
CA THR A 165 -11.85 -1.16 -6.07
C THR A 165 -10.66 -0.20 -5.97
N LEU A 166 -9.77 -0.41 -4.98
CA LEU A 166 -8.56 0.39 -4.80
C LEU A 166 -7.61 0.25 -5.98
N SER A 167 -7.37 -0.97 -6.45
CA SER A 167 -6.52 -1.25 -7.62
C SER A 167 -7.08 -0.62 -8.91
N ALA A 168 -8.38 -0.69 -9.12
CA ALA A 168 -9.04 -0.06 -10.26
C ALA A 168 -8.95 1.48 -10.22
N SER A 169 -9.03 2.06 -9.03
CA SER A 169 -8.89 3.51 -8.82
C SER A 169 -7.46 3.99 -9.13
N ALA A 170 -6.45 3.18 -8.81
CA ALA A 170 -5.05 3.46 -9.12
C ALA A 170 -4.74 3.33 -10.61
N ALA A 171 -5.25 2.27 -11.26
CA ALA A 171 -4.98 1.99 -12.68
C ALA A 171 -5.49 3.09 -13.63
N ARG A 172 -6.53 3.80 -13.24
CA ARG A 172 -7.11 4.89 -14.04
C ARG A 172 -6.19 6.11 -14.15
N ARG A 173 -5.28 6.33 -13.18
CA ARG A 173 -4.33 7.44 -13.16
C ARG A 173 -3.13 7.23 -14.08
N ASN A 174 -2.74 5.97 -14.34
CA ASN A 174 -1.58 5.63 -15.17
C ASN A 174 -1.93 5.46 -16.65
N ARG A 175 -3.18 5.73 -17.04
CA ARG A 175 -3.63 5.57 -18.43
C ARG A 175 -3.85 6.94 -19.06
N THR A 176 -2.78 7.55 -19.59
CA THR A 176 -2.89 8.58 -20.62
C THR A 176 -2.72 7.91 -21.98
N PRO A 177 -3.71 8.01 -22.88
CA PRO A 177 -3.62 7.40 -24.22
C PRO A 177 -2.57 8.00 -25.14
N ASP A 178 -2.14 9.23 -24.90
CA ASP A 178 -1.19 9.95 -25.76
C ASP A 178 -0.17 10.66 -24.85
N GLY A 179 1.06 10.21 -24.82
CA GLY A 179 2.30 10.76 -24.29
C GLY A 179 2.39 12.15 -23.64
N ASP A 180 1.29 12.87 -23.53
CA ASP A 180 1.13 14.11 -22.77
C ASP A 180 0.69 13.77 -21.35
N THR A 181 1.61 13.88 -20.40
CA THR A 181 1.27 13.79 -18.98
C THR A 181 0.33 14.95 -18.66
N PRO A 182 -0.95 14.71 -18.32
CA PRO A 182 -1.82 15.80 -17.91
C PRO A 182 -1.21 16.51 -16.70
N PRO A 183 -1.39 17.81 -16.55
CA PRO A 183 -0.94 18.53 -15.38
C PRO A 183 -1.51 17.83 -14.13
N PRO A 184 -0.75 17.77 -13.02
CA PRO A 184 -1.22 17.15 -11.79
C PRO A 184 -2.58 17.76 -11.42
N ALA A 185 -3.57 16.90 -11.15
CA ALA A 185 -4.88 17.36 -10.73
C ALA A 185 -4.74 18.25 -9.47
N PRO A 186 -5.54 19.32 -9.35
CA PRO A 186 -5.56 20.15 -8.14
C PRO A 186 -5.69 19.28 -6.91
N THR A 187 -5.00 19.61 -5.84
CA THR A 187 -5.00 18.84 -4.57
C THR A 187 -6.43 18.64 -4.06
N SER A 188 -7.29 19.64 -4.21
CA SER A 188 -8.72 19.57 -3.88
C SER A 188 -9.47 18.45 -4.59
N ASP A 189 -9.15 18.17 -5.87
CA ASP A 189 -9.79 17.13 -6.65
C ASP A 189 -9.33 15.73 -6.22
N VAL A 190 -8.08 15.61 -5.77
CA VAL A 190 -7.52 14.35 -5.24
C VAL A 190 -8.16 14.03 -3.89
N GLU A 191 -8.26 15.02 -3.01
CA GLU A 191 -8.90 14.88 -1.71
C GLU A 191 -10.39 14.53 -1.84
N ALA A 192 -11.12 15.23 -2.70
CA ALA A 192 -12.53 14.96 -2.95
C ALA A 192 -12.76 13.54 -3.46
N ARG A 193 -11.95 13.07 -4.43
CA ARG A 193 -12.02 11.70 -4.94
C ARG A 193 -11.67 10.65 -3.88
N THR A 194 -10.66 10.94 -3.07
CA THR A 194 -10.28 10.05 -1.95
C THR A 194 -11.43 9.94 -0.95
N ALA A 195 -12.04 11.06 -0.58
CA ALA A 195 -13.21 11.08 0.31
C ALA A 195 -14.41 10.30 -0.27
N GLN A 196 -14.68 10.45 -1.57
CA GLN A 196 -15.70 9.67 -2.26
C GLN A 196 -15.41 8.16 -2.24
N THR A 197 -14.15 7.76 -2.48
CA THR A 197 -13.75 6.35 -2.44
C THR A 197 -13.90 5.78 -1.03
N VAL A 198 -13.48 6.51 -0.02
CA VAL A 198 -13.65 6.14 1.40
C VAL A 198 -15.14 5.94 1.69
N ARG A 199 -15.98 6.92 1.36
CA ARG A 199 -17.42 6.88 1.63
C ARG A 199 -18.11 5.74 0.90
N PHE A 200 -17.77 5.51 -0.36
CA PHE A 200 -18.28 4.40 -1.15
C PHE A 200 -17.97 3.05 -0.49
N ILE A 201 -16.71 2.85 -0.05
CA ILE A 201 -16.30 1.61 0.59
C ILE A 201 -16.98 1.43 1.95
N GLN A 202 -17.08 2.46 2.78
CA GLN A 202 -17.77 2.40 4.07
C GLN A 202 -19.25 2.01 3.90
N LEU A 203 -19.94 2.65 2.97
CA LEU A 203 -21.36 2.36 2.69
C LEU A 203 -21.52 0.98 2.06
N GLY A 204 -20.65 0.59 1.14
CA GLY A 204 -20.61 -0.75 0.53
C GLY A 204 -20.33 -1.86 1.54
N ALA A 205 -19.60 -1.57 2.61
CA ALA A 205 -19.39 -2.46 3.74
C ALA A 205 -20.60 -2.52 4.69
N GLY A 206 -21.64 -1.72 4.46
CA GLY A 206 -22.84 -1.68 5.29
C GLY A 206 -22.78 -0.76 6.50
N ALA A 207 -21.75 0.09 6.60
CA ALA A 207 -21.64 1.08 7.67
C ALA A 207 -22.78 2.12 7.56
N ARG A 208 -23.32 2.52 8.71
CA ARG A 208 -24.33 3.57 8.84
C ARG A 208 -23.77 4.77 9.60
N PHE A 209 -24.38 5.93 9.35
CA PHE A 209 -23.90 7.20 9.90
C PHE A 209 -25.08 8.05 10.37
N ASP A 210 -24.85 8.84 11.43
CA ASP A 210 -25.79 9.87 11.86
C ASP A 210 -25.71 11.12 10.94
N GLU A 211 -26.57 12.12 11.22
CA GLU A 211 -26.62 13.38 10.47
C GLU A 211 -25.29 14.17 10.54
N ALA A 212 -24.51 13.98 11.58
CA ALA A 212 -23.19 14.58 11.75
C ALA A 212 -22.07 13.76 11.06
N GLY A 213 -22.42 12.64 10.40
CA GLY A 213 -21.46 11.77 9.71
C GLY A 213 -20.68 10.82 10.61
N ARG A 214 -21.08 10.63 11.86
CA ARG A 214 -20.42 9.71 12.80
C ARG A 214 -20.94 8.28 12.60
N PRO A 215 -20.06 7.25 12.65
CA PRO A 215 -20.48 5.87 12.51
C PRO A 215 -21.49 5.45 13.60
N LEU A 216 -22.58 4.81 13.20
CA LEU A 216 -23.59 4.26 14.08
C LEU A 216 -23.40 2.75 14.23
N ARG A 217 -23.68 2.22 15.43
CA ARG A 217 -23.87 0.79 15.59
C ARG A 217 -25.20 0.38 14.95
N LEU A 218 -25.17 -0.79 14.34
CA LEU A 218 -26.40 -1.42 13.82
C LEU A 218 -27.20 -1.90 15.04
N GLU A 219 -28.49 -1.57 15.08
CA GLU A 219 -29.39 -2.14 16.08
C GLU A 219 -29.50 -3.64 15.85
N GLU A 220 -29.38 -4.45 16.90
CA GLU A 220 -29.73 -5.87 16.81
C GLU A 220 -31.20 -5.95 16.35
N PRO A 221 -31.53 -6.85 15.40
CA PRO A 221 -32.94 -7.06 15.05
C PRO A 221 -33.68 -7.44 16.33
N THR A 222 -34.59 -6.58 16.78
CA THR A 222 -35.46 -6.86 17.90
C THR A 222 -36.23 -8.14 17.57
N HIS A 223 -35.99 -9.18 18.34
CA HIS A 223 -36.54 -10.54 18.16
C HIS A 223 -38.07 -10.61 18.47
N ASP A 224 -38.80 -9.49 18.42
CA ASP A 224 -40.13 -9.33 18.88
C ASP A 224 -41.22 -9.28 17.76
N ALA A 225 -40.85 -9.67 16.52
CA ALA A 225 -41.81 -9.61 15.39
C ALA A 225 -42.30 -10.98 14.88
N LEU A 226 -42.06 -12.08 15.61
CA LEU A 226 -42.54 -13.42 15.23
C LEU A 226 -43.39 -14.13 16.29
N ALA A 227 -43.99 -13.36 17.23
CA ALA A 227 -45.03 -13.87 18.14
C ALA A 227 -46.31 -13.09 17.93
N GLY A 228 -46.96 -13.35 16.82
CA GLY A 228 -48.30 -12.82 16.48
C GLY A 228 -48.95 -13.72 15.49
#